data_ec8cde14dd1bc5e2b0c1600cb47103cf
#
_entry.id   ec8cde14dd1bc5e2b0c1600cb47103cf
#
_cell.length_a   1.000
_cell.length_b   1.000
_cell.length_c   1.000
_cell.angle_alpha   90.00
_cell.angle_beta   90.00
_cell.angle_gamma   90.00
#
_symmetry.space_group_name_H-M   'P 1'
#
loop_
_entity.id
_entity.type
_entity.pdbx_description
1 polymer ?
#
loop_
_entity_poly.entity_id
_entity_poly.type
_entity_poly.pdbx_seq_one_letter_code
_entity_poly.pdbx_strand_id
1 'polypeptide(L)'
;MEQNTSINVTESAQKRIQNLLPEYESNAFRVYVTGGGCSGFQYGFKFDSEEAFDDDVIDFGHFRVLLDSLSYPYLYGSELDYVEDLSGAKFIIK
;
A
#
# COMPACT_ATOMS: atom_id res chain seq x y z
N MET A 1 14.93 14.70 6.38
CA MET A 1 14.98 13.76 6.65
C MET A 1 14.57 12.83 5.83
N GLU A 2 15.00 11.82 5.74
CA GLU A 2 14.63 11.00 4.90
C GLU A 2 13.74 10.11 5.29
N GLN A 3 12.90 9.66 4.55
CA GLN A 3 12.05 8.70 4.86
C GLN A 3 12.56 7.47 4.49
N ASN A 4 12.34 6.48 5.17
CA ASN A 4 12.70 5.17 4.84
C ASN A 4 11.69 4.68 3.93
N THR A 5 11.96 4.60 2.68
CA THR A 5 10.96 4.23 1.75
C THR A 5 11.34 2.95 1.11
N SER A 6 10.80 1.87 1.61
CA SER A 6 10.92 0.59 0.94
C SER A 6 10.17 0.62 -0.35
N ILE A 7 9.04 1.33 -0.40
CA ILE A 7 8.36 1.57 -1.65
C ILE A 7 8.09 3.04 -1.78
N ASN A 8 7.85 3.47 -3.00
CA ASN A 8 7.54 4.83 -3.27
C ASN A 8 6.02 4.93 -3.42
N VAL A 9 5.40 5.90 -2.78
CA VAL A 9 3.95 6.08 -2.87
C VAL A 9 3.69 7.40 -3.57
N THR A 10 3.05 7.37 -4.73
CA THR A 10 2.85 8.57 -5.52
C THR A 10 1.91 9.52 -4.82
N GLU A 11 1.95 10.76 -5.23
CA GLU A 11 1.06 11.77 -4.66
C GLU A 11 -0.40 11.42 -4.92
N SER A 12 -0.71 10.88 -6.09
CA SER A 12 -2.06 10.44 -6.40
C SER A 12 -2.52 9.37 -5.44
N ALA A 13 -1.65 8.41 -5.16
CA ALA A 13 -1.99 7.33 -4.24
C ALA A 13 -2.16 7.87 -2.83
N GLN A 14 -1.30 8.78 -2.41
CA GLN A 14 -1.41 9.34 -1.06
C GLN A 14 -2.73 10.09 -0.90
N LYS A 15 -3.10 10.88 -1.89
CA LYS A 15 -4.34 11.63 -1.81
C LYS A 15 -5.54 10.72 -1.74
N ARG A 16 -5.53 9.67 -2.55
CA ARG A 16 -6.67 8.77 -2.58
C ARG A 16 -6.80 8.00 -1.27
N ILE A 17 -5.68 7.58 -0.71
CA ILE A 17 -5.70 6.89 0.57
C ILE A 17 -6.28 7.82 1.64
N GLN A 18 -5.82 9.06 1.68
CA GLN A 18 -6.30 10.00 2.67
C GLN A 18 -7.80 10.25 2.54
N ASN A 19 -8.31 10.28 1.31
CA ASN A 19 -9.72 10.49 1.10
C ASN A 19 -10.56 9.31 1.53
N LEU A 20 -10.01 8.12 1.46
CA LEU A 20 -10.77 6.91 1.78
C LEU A 20 -10.68 6.52 3.24
N LEU A 21 -9.64 6.94 3.95
CA LEU A 21 -9.46 6.50 5.33
C LEU A 21 -10.66 6.73 6.22
N PRO A 22 -11.32 7.90 6.17
CA PRO A 22 -12.46 8.10 7.04
C PRO A 22 -13.61 7.14 6.77
N GLU A 23 -13.77 6.74 5.52
CA GLU A 23 -14.84 5.82 5.18
C GLU A 23 -14.62 4.45 5.76
N TYR A 24 -13.37 4.07 5.97
CA TYR A 24 -13.05 2.76 6.48
C TYR A 24 -12.64 2.81 7.95
N GLU A 25 -12.74 3.99 8.56
CA GLU A 25 -12.43 4.16 9.98
C GLU A 25 -11.06 3.61 10.32
N SER A 26 -10.08 3.94 9.49
CA SER A 26 -8.74 3.39 9.61
C SER A 26 -7.74 4.51 9.45
N ASN A 27 -6.53 4.31 9.95
CA ASN A 27 -5.43 5.25 9.72
C ASN A 27 -4.26 4.59 9.04
N ALA A 28 -4.46 3.40 8.51
CA ALA A 28 -3.37 2.69 7.82
C ALA A 28 -3.91 1.94 6.61
N PHE A 29 -3.05 1.83 5.63
CA PHE A 29 -3.36 1.16 4.37
C PHE A 29 -2.32 0.07 4.18
N ARG A 30 -2.76 -1.15 4.08
CA ARG A 30 -1.84 -2.29 3.95
C ARG A 30 -1.74 -2.74 2.51
N VAL A 31 -0.50 -2.92 2.04
CA VAL A 31 -0.22 -3.47 0.73
C VAL A 31 0.40 -4.84 0.94
N TYR A 32 -0.07 -5.83 0.25
CA TYR A 32 0.46 -7.18 0.43
C TYR A 32 0.45 -7.93 -0.90
N VAL A 33 1.12 -9.05 -0.92
CA VAL A 33 1.23 -9.89 -2.09
C VAL A 33 0.61 -11.22 -1.75
N THR A 34 -0.30 -11.71 -2.59
CA THR A 34 -0.81 -13.04 -2.43
C THR A 34 -0.16 -13.86 -3.51
N GLY A 35 0.33 -14.98 -3.14
CA GLY A 35 1.01 -15.77 -4.09
C GLY A 35 0.28 -16.97 -4.40
N GLY A 36 0.70 -17.56 -5.36
CA GLY A 36 0.32 -18.83 -5.54
C GLY A 36 -0.37 -19.18 -6.71
N GLY A 37 -0.36 -20.30 -6.99
CA GLY A 37 -0.99 -20.84 -8.08
C GLY A 37 -0.28 -20.57 -9.34
N CYS A 38 -0.92 -20.88 -10.37
CA CYS A 38 -0.35 -20.83 -11.67
C CYS A 38 -0.25 -19.45 -12.22
N SER A 39 -0.98 -18.53 -11.64
CA SER A 39 -0.98 -17.21 -12.21
C SER A 39 0.04 -16.29 -11.62
N GLY A 40 0.82 -16.75 -10.69
CA GLY A 40 1.86 -15.93 -10.09
C GLY A 40 1.33 -15.07 -8.98
N PHE A 41 2.05 -14.00 -8.69
CA PHE A 41 1.72 -13.16 -7.57
C PHE A 41 0.69 -12.13 -7.94
N GLN A 42 -0.14 -11.78 -6.98
CA GLN A 42 -1.09 -10.72 -7.14
C GLN A 42 -0.95 -9.76 -5.96
N TYR A 43 -1.19 -8.49 -6.20
CA TYR A 43 -1.08 -7.50 -5.15
C TYR A 43 -2.45 -7.26 -4.54
N GLY A 44 -2.47 -7.09 -3.24
CA GLY A 44 -3.70 -6.80 -2.52
C GLY A 44 -3.57 -5.52 -1.73
N PHE A 45 -4.69 -4.88 -1.49
CA PHE A 45 -4.73 -3.62 -0.78
C PHE A 45 -5.90 -3.64 0.17
N LYS A 46 -5.69 -3.18 1.41
CA LYS A 46 -6.81 -3.07 2.33
C LYS A 46 -6.53 -2.01 3.38
N PHE A 47 -7.58 -1.50 3.98
CA PHE A 47 -7.45 -0.57 5.08
C PHE A 47 -7.36 -1.39 6.36
N ASP A 48 -6.34 -1.14 7.17
CA ASP A 48 -6.06 -2.02 8.29
C ASP A 48 -5.36 -1.22 9.36
N SER A 49 -6.02 -0.96 10.46
CA SER A 49 -5.43 -0.19 11.53
C SER A 49 -4.52 -1.00 12.43
N GLU A 50 -4.48 -2.31 12.24
CA GLU A 50 -3.71 -3.14 13.14
C GLU A 50 -2.35 -3.42 12.57
N GLU A 51 -1.36 -2.80 13.14
CA GLU A 51 0.00 -2.96 12.71
C GLU A 51 0.64 -4.13 13.43
N ALA A 52 1.25 -5.03 12.71
CA ALA A 52 1.97 -6.14 13.30
C ALA A 52 3.38 -5.71 13.63
N PHE A 53 4.00 -6.36 14.59
CA PHE A 53 5.31 -5.92 15.03
C PHE A 53 6.37 -6.07 13.94
N ASP A 54 6.17 -6.97 13.00
CA ASP A 54 7.13 -7.18 11.93
C ASP A 54 6.73 -6.49 10.63
N ASP A 55 5.71 -5.64 10.65
CA ASP A 55 5.35 -4.87 9.48
C ASP A 55 6.41 -3.81 9.19
N ASP A 56 6.63 -3.54 7.91
CA ASP A 56 7.41 -2.39 7.52
C ASP A 56 6.43 -1.23 7.43
N VAL A 57 6.68 -0.16 8.15
CA VAL A 57 5.77 0.94 8.28
C VAL A 57 6.34 2.17 7.62
N ILE A 58 5.58 2.76 6.70
CA ILE A 58 5.97 4.00 6.08
C ILE A 58 4.99 5.05 6.59
N ASP A 59 5.51 5.98 7.38
CA ASP A 59 4.68 6.94 8.09
C ASP A 59 4.62 8.24 7.31
N PHE A 60 3.43 8.64 6.91
CA PHE A 60 3.24 9.88 6.19
C PHE A 60 2.65 10.99 7.08
N GLY A 61 2.60 10.74 8.38
CA GLY A 61 2.07 11.73 9.31
C GLY A 61 0.61 11.53 9.58
N HIS A 62 -0.21 11.71 8.56
CA HIS A 62 -1.64 11.54 8.72
C HIS A 62 -2.07 10.10 8.63
N PHE A 63 -1.28 9.29 8.00
CA PHE A 63 -1.62 7.88 7.83
C PHE A 63 -0.34 7.09 7.62
N ARG A 64 -0.45 5.78 7.65
CA ARG A 64 0.69 4.89 7.46
C ARG A 64 0.39 3.89 6.37
N VAL A 65 1.42 3.47 5.69
CA VAL A 65 1.34 2.37 4.73
C VAL A 65 2.08 1.20 5.35
N LEU A 66 1.43 0.05 5.41
CA LEU A 66 1.98 -1.14 6.05
C LEU A 66 2.30 -2.18 5.00
N LEU A 67 3.47 -2.79 5.11
CA LEU A 67 3.86 -3.87 4.24
C LEU A 67 4.17 -5.06 5.13
N ASP A 68 3.47 -6.16 4.96
CA ASP A 68 3.75 -7.29 5.85
C ASP A 68 5.06 -7.94 5.47
N SER A 69 5.67 -8.60 6.43
CA SER A 69 7.03 -9.10 6.28
C SER A 69 7.16 -10.13 5.17
N LEU A 70 6.12 -10.91 4.92
CA LEU A 70 6.19 -11.90 3.87
C LEU A 70 6.09 -11.28 2.49
N SER A 71 5.47 -10.11 2.39
CA SER A 71 5.30 -9.43 1.12
C SER A 71 6.44 -8.49 0.82
N TYR A 72 7.16 -8.08 1.85
CA TYR A 72 8.20 -7.07 1.72
C TYR A 72 9.20 -7.34 0.60
N PRO A 73 9.75 -8.53 0.47
CA PRO A 73 10.75 -8.76 -0.58
C PRO A 73 10.22 -8.55 -1.99
N TYR A 74 8.91 -8.73 -2.17
CA TYR A 74 8.31 -8.57 -3.49
C TYR A 74 7.90 -7.12 -3.76
N LEU A 75 7.85 -6.30 -2.72
CA LEU A 75 7.41 -4.93 -2.86
C LEU A 75 8.55 -3.92 -2.81
N TYR A 76 9.69 -4.33 -2.25
CA TYR A 76 10.80 -3.42 -2.07
C TYR A 76 11.21 -2.84 -3.42
N GLY A 77 11.33 -1.53 -3.47
CA GLY A 77 11.74 -0.85 -4.70
C GLY A 77 10.62 -0.56 -5.68
N SER A 78 9.41 -0.99 -5.39
CA SER A 78 8.30 -0.74 -6.29
C SER A 78 7.62 0.59 -5.99
N GLU A 79 6.60 0.92 -6.77
CA GLU A 79 5.88 2.16 -6.59
C GLU A 79 4.40 1.87 -6.50
N LEU A 80 3.76 2.39 -5.46
CA LEU A 80 2.31 2.30 -5.31
C LEU A 80 1.71 3.55 -5.95
N ASP A 81 0.81 3.35 -6.89
CA ASP A 81 0.18 4.43 -7.60
C ASP A 81 -1.32 4.23 -7.64
N TYR A 82 -2.04 5.28 -7.95
CA TYR A 82 -3.48 5.21 -8.10
C TYR A 82 -3.79 5.79 -9.48
N VAL A 83 -4.48 5.04 -10.31
CA VAL A 83 -4.77 5.46 -11.66
C VAL A 83 -6.27 5.47 -11.91
N GLU A 84 -6.71 6.39 -12.73
CA GLU A 84 -8.09 6.47 -13.14
C GLU A 84 -8.14 6.58 -14.64
N ASP A 85 -8.99 5.80 -15.26
CA ASP A 85 -9.17 5.89 -16.70
C ASP A 85 -10.61 5.52 -17.02
N LEU A 86 -10.90 5.34 -18.28
CA LEU A 86 -12.27 5.07 -18.70
C LEU A 86 -12.79 3.74 -18.18
N SER A 87 -11.92 2.83 -17.86
CA SER A 87 -12.35 1.53 -17.36
C SER A 87 -12.48 1.51 -15.85
N GLY A 88 -12.14 2.60 -15.16
CA GLY A 88 -12.29 2.67 -13.72
C GLY A 88 -11.07 3.20 -13.04
N ALA A 89 -11.02 3.01 -11.73
CA ALA A 89 -9.95 3.52 -10.92
C ALA A 89 -9.43 2.42 -10.02
N LYS A 90 -8.13 2.39 -9.79
CA LYS A 90 -7.57 1.35 -8.96
C LYS A 90 -6.16 1.72 -8.49
N PHE A 91 -5.74 1.07 -7.42
CA PHE A 91 -4.35 1.14 -6.99
C PHE A 91 -3.56 0.11 -7.79
N ILE A 92 -2.34 0.44 -8.14
CA ILE A 92 -1.48 -0.49 -8.84
C ILE A 92 -0.07 -0.43 -8.27
N ILE A 93 0.69 -1.47 -8.51
CA ILE A 93 2.10 -1.54 -8.13
C ILE A 93 2.92 -1.58 -9.42
N LYS A 94 3.87 -0.70 -9.52
CA LYS A 94 4.75 -0.67 -10.69
C LYS A 94 6.14 -1.18 -10.39
#